data_7332e5445156433306173020b0393c0a
#
_entry.id   7332e5445156433306173020b0393c0a
#
_cell.length_a   1.000
_cell.length_b   1.000
_cell.length_c   1.000
_cell.angle_alpha   90.00
_cell.angle_beta   90.00
_cell.angle_gamma   90.00
#
_symmetry.space_group_name_H-M   'P 1'
#
loop_
_entity.id
_entity.type
_entity.pdbx_description
1 polymer ?
#
loop_
_entity_poly.entity_id
_entity_poly.type
_entity_poly.pdbx_seq_one_letter_code
_entity_poly.pdbx_strand_id
1 'polypeptide(L)'
;MKKLLALLFLFVVIGIVYSQSPSLMKEKATSSKDTIKKEKTNLLPQTLIQDSIFDPNVKYVLYKKNGHASYYAEKFHGRRTASGQRFDMHKMTAAHKKLPFGSKIRVTNESNGKSVIVEVNDRGPFVKSREIDLSKKAFMAIASSRAAGSMKVTIETIVKK
;
A
#
# COMPACT_ATOMS: atom_id res chain seq x y z
N MET A 1 52.59 8.28 -26.27
CA MET A 1 53.12 9.59 -25.88
C MET A 1 51.96 10.52 -25.48
N LYS A 2 52.04 11.07 -24.28
CA LYS A 2 51.37 12.31 -23.81
C LYS A 2 49.88 12.18 -23.50
N LYS A 3 49.33 12.63 -22.37
CA LYS A 3 49.85 13.19 -21.10
C LYS A 3 48.77 13.00 -20.04
N LEU A 4 49.20 12.61 -18.88
CA LEU A 4 48.53 12.63 -17.58
C LEU A 4 48.17 14.10 -17.23
N LEU A 5 46.93 14.36 -16.86
CA LEU A 5 46.57 15.58 -16.14
C LEU A 5 45.72 15.22 -14.93
N ALA A 6 46.40 15.16 -13.80
CA ALA A 6 45.81 15.06 -12.48
C ALA A 6 45.19 16.40 -12.08
N LEU A 7 43.93 16.47 -11.77
CA LEU A 7 43.28 17.59 -11.14
C LEU A 7 42.88 17.22 -9.72
N LEU A 8 43.72 17.74 -8.83
CA LEU A 8 43.61 17.66 -7.38
C LEU A 8 42.57 18.67 -6.93
N PHE A 9 41.38 18.23 -6.53
CA PHE A 9 40.39 19.10 -5.89
C PHE A 9 40.57 19.07 -4.39
N LEU A 10 41.06 20.16 -3.87
CA LEU A 10 41.23 20.49 -2.46
C LEU A 10 39.84 20.72 -1.83
N PHE A 11 39.41 19.87 -0.94
CA PHE A 11 38.24 20.10 -0.13
C PHE A 11 38.58 20.98 1.07
N VAL A 12 38.09 22.21 1.04
CA VAL A 12 38.08 23.10 2.20
C VAL A 12 36.90 22.73 3.06
N VAL A 13 37.19 22.22 4.24
CA VAL A 13 36.24 21.97 5.31
C VAL A 13 36.01 23.30 6.05
N ILE A 14 34.82 23.85 5.93
CA ILE A 14 34.38 24.94 6.81
C ILE A 14 33.36 24.35 7.78
N GLY A 15 33.82 24.11 8.99
CA GLY A 15 32.96 23.79 10.13
C GLY A 15 32.27 25.04 10.63
N ILE A 16 30.97 24.98 10.75
CA ILE A 16 30.20 25.96 11.54
C ILE A 16 29.50 25.19 12.64
N VAL A 17 30.05 25.36 13.83
CA VAL A 17 29.46 24.95 15.11
C VAL A 17 28.42 26.01 15.50
N TYR A 18 27.16 25.62 15.65
CA TYR A 18 26.20 26.37 16.45
C TYR A 18 25.71 25.51 17.61
N SER A 19 26.33 25.78 18.74
CA SER A 19 25.83 25.47 20.06
C SER A 19 24.81 26.53 20.45
N GLN A 20 23.66 26.15 20.99
CA GLN A 20 23.10 26.67 22.21
C GLN A 20 21.73 26.07 22.52
N SER A 21 21.69 25.43 23.69
CA SER A 21 20.51 25.13 24.49
C SER A 21 20.32 26.27 25.52
N PRO A 22 19.45 26.14 26.52
CA PRO A 22 18.03 25.83 26.61
C PRO A 22 17.28 26.92 27.37
N SER A 23 15.97 26.98 27.31
CA SER A 23 15.23 27.71 28.34
C SER A 23 14.11 26.84 28.93
N LEU A 24 14.33 26.47 30.15
CA LEU A 24 13.31 26.05 31.12
C LEU A 24 12.28 27.19 31.28
N MET A 25 11.02 26.88 31.13
CA MET A 25 9.98 27.61 31.84
C MET A 25 9.10 26.63 32.63
N LYS A 26 9.19 26.84 33.91
CA LYS A 26 8.51 26.16 35.00
C LYS A 26 7.27 26.98 35.31
N GLU A 27 6.10 26.43 35.21
CA GLU A 27 4.89 26.99 35.83
C GLU A 27 4.01 25.85 36.34
N LYS A 28 3.87 25.85 37.47
CA LYS A 28 3.20 25.87 38.75
C LYS A 28 1.84 25.14 38.70
N ALA A 29 1.81 24.12 39.52
CA ALA A 29 0.64 23.34 39.90
C ALA A 29 -0.49 24.20 40.50
N THR A 30 -1.72 23.85 40.14
CA THR A 30 -2.87 24.08 41.00
C THR A 30 -3.73 22.83 41.08
N SER A 31 -3.88 22.37 42.29
CA SER A 31 -4.67 21.23 42.75
C SER A 31 -6.15 21.48 42.57
N SER A 32 -6.88 20.50 42.02
CA SER A 32 -8.25 20.27 42.37
C SER A 32 -8.53 18.77 42.39
N LYS A 33 -8.80 18.30 43.57
CA LYS A 33 -9.29 16.97 43.91
C LYS A 33 -10.76 16.91 43.51
N ASP A 34 -11.13 15.97 42.66
CA ASP A 34 -12.46 15.37 42.69
C ASP A 34 -12.40 13.89 42.35
N THR A 35 -12.94 13.16 43.26
CA THR A 35 -13.04 11.72 43.37
C THR A 35 -14.13 11.24 42.39
N ILE A 36 -13.78 10.46 41.34
CA ILE A 36 -14.76 9.66 40.65
C ILE A 36 -14.26 8.22 40.45
N LYS A 37 -15.08 7.35 40.92
CA LYS A 37 -15.11 5.89 40.95
C LYS A 37 -14.41 5.20 39.79
N LYS A 38 -13.60 4.23 40.18
CA LYS A 38 -12.94 3.22 39.36
C LYS A 38 -13.95 2.26 38.76
N GLU A 39 -14.27 2.43 37.49
CA GLU A 39 -14.92 1.40 36.69
C GLU A 39 -13.86 0.79 35.78
N LYS A 40 -13.53 -0.46 36.07
CA LYS A 40 -12.64 -1.28 35.26
C LYS A 40 -13.39 -1.68 33.99
N THR A 41 -13.31 -0.88 32.95
CA THR A 41 -13.63 -1.36 31.60
C THR A 41 -12.33 -1.81 30.96
N ASN A 42 -12.20 -3.11 30.77
CA ASN A 42 -11.16 -3.71 29.93
C ASN A 42 -11.27 -3.17 28.50
N LEU A 43 -10.60 -2.06 28.23
CA LEU A 43 -10.36 -1.62 26.86
C LEU A 43 -9.18 -2.42 26.32
N LEU A 44 -9.49 -3.51 25.64
CA LEU A 44 -8.61 -4.09 24.64
C LEU A 44 -8.21 -2.97 23.67
N PRO A 45 -6.92 -2.86 23.28
CA PRO A 45 -6.53 -1.90 22.26
C PRO A 45 -7.32 -2.20 20.98
N GLN A 46 -8.24 -1.35 20.62
CA GLN A 46 -8.81 -1.34 19.29
C GLN A 46 -7.68 -0.94 18.32
N THR A 47 -6.89 -1.92 17.95
CA THR A 47 -6.02 -1.83 16.78
C THR A 47 -6.92 -1.47 15.61
N LEU A 48 -6.66 -0.34 15.03
CA LEU A 48 -7.28 0.19 13.82
C LEU A 48 -7.49 -0.92 12.79
N ILE A 49 -8.62 -1.59 12.84
CA ILE A 49 -9.14 -2.37 11.73
C ILE A 49 -9.66 -1.30 10.78
N GLN A 50 -8.76 -0.86 9.89
CA GLN A 50 -9.12 0.06 8.82
C GLN A 50 -10.15 -0.66 7.96
N ASP A 51 -11.37 -0.19 8.06
CA ASP A 51 -12.58 -0.50 7.30
C ASP A 51 -12.35 -1.40 6.07
N SER A 52 -12.27 -2.71 6.28
CA SER A 52 -12.84 -3.59 5.30
C SER A 52 -14.34 -3.42 5.45
N ILE A 53 -14.98 -2.72 4.52
CA ILE A 53 -16.42 -2.60 4.43
C ILE A 53 -16.96 -4.03 4.41
N PHE A 54 -17.33 -4.52 5.58
CA PHE A 54 -17.98 -5.82 5.72
C PHE A 54 -19.42 -5.61 5.25
N ASP A 55 -19.64 -5.77 3.94
CA ASP A 55 -20.99 -5.82 3.40
C ASP A 55 -21.57 -7.22 3.72
N PRO A 56 -22.58 -7.33 4.61
CA PRO A 56 -23.16 -8.61 5.00
C PRO A 56 -23.85 -9.32 3.83
N ASN A 57 -24.11 -8.62 2.72
CA ASN A 57 -24.77 -9.15 1.53
C ASN A 57 -23.79 -9.75 0.52
N VAL A 58 -22.48 -9.74 0.80
CA VAL A 58 -21.48 -10.35 -0.07
C VAL A 58 -20.80 -11.53 0.59
N LYS A 59 -20.45 -12.52 -0.22
CA LYS A 59 -19.64 -13.67 0.17
C LYS A 59 -18.29 -13.59 -0.55
N TYR A 60 -17.21 -13.74 0.22
CA TYR A 60 -15.87 -13.87 -0.33
C TYR A 60 -15.55 -15.34 -0.56
N VAL A 61 -15.25 -15.71 -1.78
CA VAL A 61 -14.91 -17.07 -2.18
C VAL A 61 -13.45 -17.13 -2.57
N LEU A 62 -12.67 -17.96 -1.90
CA LEU A 62 -11.25 -18.12 -2.20
C LEU A 62 -11.05 -18.57 -3.64
N TYR A 63 -10.28 -17.80 -4.40
CA TYR A 63 -9.87 -18.12 -5.76
C TYR A 63 -8.43 -18.65 -5.79
N LYS A 64 -7.48 -17.94 -5.15
CA LYS A 64 -6.05 -18.30 -5.17
C LYS A 64 -5.34 -17.83 -3.92
N LYS A 65 -4.52 -18.71 -3.31
CA LYS A 65 -3.51 -18.36 -2.31
C LYS A 65 -2.11 -18.34 -2.93
N ASN A 66 -1.20 -17.63 -2.30
CA ASN A 66 0.20 -17.51 -2.73
C ASN A 66 0.36 -17.05 -4.19
N GLY A 67 -0.60 -16.27 -4.71
CA GLY A 67 -0.51 -15.64 -6.02
C GLY A 67 0.55 -14.54 -6.02
N HIS A 68 1.29 -14.39 -7.12
CA HIS A 68 2.17 -13.24 -7.29
C HIS A 68 1.43 -12.08 -7.93
N ALA A 69 1.36 -10.95 -7.22
CA ALA A 69 0.88 -9.67 -7.72
C ALA A 69 2.03 -8.75 -8.09
N SER A 70 1.86 -8.00 -9.17
CA SER A 70 2.68 -6.87 -9.57
C SER A 70 1.76 -5.70 -9.94
N TYR A 71 2.29 -4.63 -10.51
CA TYR A 71 1.49 -3.52 -11.00
C TYR A 71 1.94 -3.06 -12.39
N TYR A 72 1.03 -2.42 -13.11
CA TYR A 72 1.29 -1.87 -14.42
C TYR A 72 2.30 -0.73 -14.38
N ALA A 73 3.22 -0.72 -15.35
CA ALA A 73 4.09 0.42 -15.57
C ALA A 73 3.28 1.65 -16.02
N GLU A 74 3.73 2.85 -15.62
CA GLU A 74 3.06 4.13 -15.91
C GLU A 74 2.81 4.38 -17.40
N LYS A 75 3.70 3.86 -18.27
CA LYS A 75 3.58 3.97 -19.74
C LYS A 75 2.28 3.37 -20.33
N PHE A 76 1.55 2.59 -19.54
CA PHE A 76 0.27 2.02 -19.96
C PHE A 76 -0.93 2.91 -19.63
N HIS A 77 -0.73 3.99 -18.85
CA HIS A 77 -1.80 4.92 -18.53
C HIS A 77 -2.45 5.48 -19.81
N GLY A 78 -3.78 5.51 -19.85
CA GLY A 78 -4.56 5.99 -20.98
C GLY A 78 -4.72 4.97 -22.13
N ARG A 79 -3.98 3.85 -22.15
CA ARG A 79 -4.13 2.81 -23.19
C ARG A 79 -5.44 2.04 -23.01
N ARG A 80 -5.96 1.47 -24.09
CA ARG A 80 -7.12 0.58 -24.04
C ARG A 80 -6.76 -0.74 -23.37
N THR A 81 -7.62 -1.19 -22.48
CA THR A 81 -7.58 -2.53 -21.85
C THR A 81 -8.30 -3.54 -22.75
N ALA A 82 -8.17 -4.84 -22.45
CA ALA A 82 -8.86 -5.89 -23.15
C ALA A 82 -10.40 -5.82 -23.02
N SER A 83 -10.94 -5.16 -22.00
CA SER A 83 -12.38 -4.89 -21.87
C SER A 83 -12.85 -3.69 -22.69
N GLY A 84 -11.93 -2.99 -23.39
CA GLY A 84 -12.23 -1.78 -24.14
C GLY A 84 -12.18 -0.47 -23.34
N GLN A 85 -12.07 -0.55 -22.03
CA GLN A 85 -11.91 0.62 -21.16
C GLN A 85 -10.53 1.26 -21.35
N ARG A 86 -10.34 2.50 -20.89
CA ARG A 86 -9.02 3.11 -20.76
C ARG A 86 -8.40 2.76 -19.41
N PHE A 87 -7.17 2.26 -19.43
CA PHE A 87 -6.44 2.00 -18.20
C PHE A 87 -6.13 3.31 -17.47
N ASP A 88 -6.52 3.36 -16.21
CA ASP A 88 -6.22 4.47 -15.32
C ASP A 88 -5.47 3.94 -14.09
N MET A 89 -4.20 4.34 -13.95
CA MET A 89 -3.35 3.92 -12.84
C MET A 89 -3.85 4.39 -11.46
N HIS A 90 -4.79 5.35 -11.42
CA HIS A 90 -5.37 5.90 -10.19
C HIS A 90 -6.71 5.26 -9.80
N LYS A 91 -7.25 4.35 -10.61
CA LYS A 91 -8.46 3.57 -10.29
C LYS A 91 -8.10 2.27 -9.58
N MET A 92 -9.09 1.63 -8.96
CA MET A 92 -8.95 0.33 -8.31
C MET A 92 -9.29 -0.77 -9.30
N THR A 93 -8.34 -1.10 -10.19
CA THR A 93 -8.52 -2.08 -11.27
C THR A 93 -7.37 -3.08 -11.33
N ALA A 94 -7.61 -4.19 -12.02
CA ALA A 94 -6.63 -5.26 -12.18
C ALA A 94 -6.75 -5.95 -13.56
N ALA A 95 -5.62 -6.52 -14.01
CA ALA A 95 -5.62 -7.54 -15.06
C ALA A 95 -5.56 -8.93 -14.43
N HIS A 96 -6.38 -9.82 -14.96
CA HIS A 96 -6.37 -11.24 -14.60
C HIS A 96 -6.59 -12.13 -15.81
N LYS A 97 -5.90 -13.31 -15.83
CA LYS A 97 -5.91 -14.21 -17.01
C LYS A 97 -7.27 -14.77 -17.32
N LYS A 98 -8.05 -15.15 -16.31
CA LYS A 98 -9.25 -15.99 -16.43
C LYS A 98 -10.54 -15.37 -15.89
N LEU A 99 -10.45 -14.53 -14.85
CA LEU A 99 -11.66 -13.96 -14.24
C LEU A 99 -12.42 -13.08 -15.25
N PRO A 100 -13.77 -13.12 -15.24
CA PRO A 100 -14.59 -12.30 -16.12
C PRO A 100 -14.32 -10.80 -15.95
N PHE A 101 -14.48 -10.02 -17.02
CA PHE A 101 -14.45 -8.56 -16.90
C PHE A 101 -15.60 -8.06 -16.04
N GLY A 102 -15.38 -6.99 -15.27
CA GLY A 102 -16.34 -6.45 -14.31
C GLY A 102 -16.39 -7.21 -12.97
N SER A 103 -15.70 -8.38 -12.87
CA SER A 103 -15.64 -9.09 -11.59
C SER A 103 -14.95 -8.22 -10.54
N LYS A 104 -15.59 -8.06 -9.38
CA LYS A 104 -14.95 -7.49 -8.20
C LYS A 104 -14.28 -8.60 -7.41
N ILE A 105 -13.02 -8.36 -7.05
CA ILE A 105 -12.22 -9.30 -6.29
C ILE A 105 -11.55 -8.59 -5.12
N ARG A 106 -11.38 -9.30 -4.01
CA ARG A 106 -10.55 -8.86 -2.90
C ARG A 106 -9.15 -9.43 -3.08
N VAL A 107 -8.16 -8.57 -3.02
CA VAL A 107 -6.74 -8.93 -3.07
C VAL A 107 -6.12 -8.57 -1.74
N THR A 108 -5.60 -9.57 -1.03
CA THR A 108 -4.99 -9.41 0.29
C THR A 108 -3.49 -9.69 0.20
N ASN A 109 -2.67 -8.75 0.64
CA ASN A 109 -1.23 -8.95 0.77
C ASN A 109 -0.95 -9.86 1.97
N GLU A 110 -0.36 -11.04 1.72
CA GLU A 110 -0.12 -12.06 2.75
C GLU A 110 0.92 -11.65 3.81
N SER A 111 1.78 -10.67 3.50
CA SER A 111 2.83 -10.24 4.44
C SER A 111 2.35 -9.25 5.51
N ASN A 112 1.27 -8.50 5.25
CA ASN A 112 0.78 -7.46 6.16
C ASN A 112 -0.73 -7.50 6.41
N GLY A 113 -1.46 -8.43 5.76
CA GLY A 113 -2.91 -8.58 5.90
C GLY A 113 -3.76 -7.46 5.26
N LYS A 114 -3.16 -6.44 4.65
CA LYS A 114 -3.90 -5.37 3.99
C LYS A 114 -4.61 -5.88 2.75
N SER A 115 -5.86 -5.44 2.56
CA SER A 115 -6.71 -5.85 1.44
C SER A 115 -7.18 -4.67 0.62
N VAL A 116 -7.46 -4.92 -0.64
CA VAL A 116 -8.09 -3.97 -1.56
C VAL A 116 -9.12 -4.69 -2.42
N ILE A 117 -10.23 -4.00 -2.72
CA ILE A 117 -11.20 -4.48 -3.71
C ILE A 117 -10.90 -3.81 -5.03
N VAL A 118 -10.75 -4.61 -6.08
CA VAL A 118 -10.46 -4.15 -7.45
C VAL A 118 -11.43 -4.77 -8.45
N GLU A 119 -11.65 -4.08 -9.55
CA GLU A 119 -12.41 -4.58 -10.69
C GLU A 119 -11.45 -5.15 -11.75
N VAL A 120 -11.76 -6.33 -12.25
CA VAL A 120 -11.03 -6.95 -13.36
C VAL A 120 -11.50 -6.32 -14.67
N ASN A 121 -10.65 -5.55 -15.32
CA ASN A 121 -10.97 -4.90 -16.59
C ASN A 121 -9.93 -5.13 -17.70
N ASP A 122 -8.92 -5.96 -17.43
CA ASP A 122 -7.91 -6.27 -18.42
C ASP A 122 -7.49 -7.75 -18.40
N ARG A 123 -6.77 -8.18 -19.45
CA ARG A 123 -6.18 -9.51 -19.56
C ARG A 123 -4.68 -9.45 -19.30
N GLY A 124 -4.17 -10.50 -18.68
CA GLY A 124 -2.80 -10.64 -18.20
C GLY A 124 -2.80 -11.07 -16.74
N PRO A 125 -1.62 -11.12 -16.11
CA PRO A 125 -0.28 -10.92 -16.69
C PRO A 125 0.09 -12.02 -17.69
N PHE A 126 0.85 -11.67 -18.72
CA PHE A 126 1.38 -12.65 -19.69
C PHE A 126 2.70 -13.28 -19.21
N VAL A 127 3.21 -12.84 -18.08
CA VAL A 127 4.34 -13.47 -17.40
C VAL A 127 3.84 -14.64 -16.56
N LYS A 128 4.41 -15.84 -16.77
CA LYS A 128 3.93 -17.09 -16.14
C LYS A 128 3.93 -17.03 -14.60
N SER A 129 4.94 -16.41 -14.00
CA SER A 129 5.10 -16.32 -12.54
C SER A 129 4.12 -15.38 -11.86
N ARG A 130 3.44 -14.49 -12.59
CA ARG A 130 2.48 -13.54 -12.04
C ARG A 130 1.04 -14.02 -12.23
N GLU A 131 0.23 -13.84 -11.20
CA GLU A 131 -1.20 -14.18 -11.21
C GLU A 131 -2.07 -12.98 -11.57
N ILE A 132 -1.72 -11.81 -11.04
CA ILE A 132 -2.49 -10.59 -11.18
C ILE A 132 -1.58 -9.37 -11.34
N ASP A 133 -1.97 -8.42 -12.19
CA ASP A 133 -1.35 -7.09 -12.26
C ASP A 133 -2.38 -6.05 -11.79
N LEU A 134 -2.04 -5.34 -10.73
CA LEU A 134 -2.87 -4.29 -10.15
C LEU A 134 -2.60 -2.93 -10.79
N SER A 135 -3.55 -2.03 -10.74
CA SER A 135 -3.25 -0.61 -10.95
C SER A 135 -2.24 -0.12 -9.90
N LYS A 136 -1.50 0.94 -10.20
CA LYS A 136 -0.51 1.49 -9.25
C LYS A 136 -1.17 1.87 -7.92
N LYS A 137 -2.33 2.53 -7.97
CA LYS A 137 -3.08 2.92 -6.76
C LYS A 137 -3.47 1.70 -5.92
N ALA A 138 -4.02 0.66 -6.54
CA ALA A 138 -4.43 -0.56 -5.83
C ALA A 138 -3.23 -1.29 -5.21
N PHE A 139 -2.14 -1.42 -5.95
CA PHE A 139 -0.92 -2.05 -5.45
C PHE A 139 -0.34 -1.31 -4.24
N MET A 140 -0.20 0.02 -4.34
CA MET A 140 0.37 0.85 -3.27
C MET A 140 -0.50 0.90 -2.01
N ALA A 141 -1.82 0.68 -2.14
CA ALA A 141 -2.73 0.62 -0.99
C ALA A 141 -2.43 -0.56 -0.07
N ILE A 142 -1.93 -1.68 -0.60
CA ILE A 142 -1.66 -2.90 0.16
C ILE A 142 -0.17 -3.27 0.25
N ALA A 143 0.71 -2.56 -0.45
CA ALA A 143 2.14 -2.82 -0.40
C ALA A 143 2.71 -2.57 1.00
N SER A 144 3.65 -3.41 1.41
CA SER A 144 4.40 -3.24 2.68
C SER A 144 5.46 -2.14 2.56
N SER A 145 5.94 -1.88 1.35
CA SER A 145 6.92 -0.84 1.04
C SER A 145 6.62 -0.22 -0.33
N ARG A 146 6.86 1.09 -0.46
CA ARG A 146 6.74 1.80 -1.75
C ARG A 146 7.76 1.34 -2.80
N ALA A 147 8.86 0.74 -2.37
CA ALA A 147 9.90 0.17 -3.25
C ALA A 147 9.56 -1.26 -3.71
N ALA A 148 8.51 -1.88 -3.19
CA ALA A 148 8.12 -3.22 -3.59
C ALA A 148 7.66 -3.22 -5.05
N GLY A 149 8.23 -4.10 -5.88
CA GLY A 149 7.79 -4.30 -7.27
C GLY A 149 6.79 -5.45 -7.42
N SER A 150 6.70 -6.32 -6.41
CA SER A 150 5.77 -7.45 -6.36
C SER A 150 5.48 -7.87 -4.93
N MET A 151 4.42 -8.66 -4.74
CA MET A 151 4.05 -9.21 -3.45
C MET A 151 3.30 -10.53 -3.60
N LYS A 152 3.30 -11.36 -2.55
CA LYS A 152 2.42 -12.52 -2.46
C LYS A 152 1.04 -12.11 -1.97
N VAL A 153 0.01 -12.62 -2.63
CA VAL A 153 -1.37 -12.25 -2.35
C VAL A 153 -2.30 -13.45 -2.32
N THR A 154 -3.34 -13.32 -1.51
CA THR A 154 -4.54 -14.14 -1.59
C THR A 154 -5.59 -13.38 -2.40
N ILE A 155 -6.23 -14.06 -3.35
CA ILE A 155 -7.29 -13.53 -4.23
C ILE A 155 -8.59 -14.22 -3.88
N GLU A 156 -9.65 -13.45 -3.69
CA GLU A 156 -11.01 -13.92 -3.43
C GLU A 156 -12.00 -13.23 -4.37
N THR A 157 -12.91 -13.99 -4.92
CA THR A 157 -14.03 -13.44 -5.70
C THR A 157 -15.15 -12.98 -4.77
N ILE A 158 -15.82 -11.91 -5.14
CA ILE A 158 -16.95 -11.34 -4.40
C ILE A 158 -18.24 -11.78 -5.10
N VAL A 159 -19.05 -12.54 -4.38
CA VAL A 159 -20.34 -13.02 -4.86
C VAL A 159 -21.44 -12.39 -4.00
N LYS A 160 -22.45 -11.82 -4.65
CA LYS A 160 -23.66 -11.36 -3.93
C LYS A 160 -24.40 -12.59 -3.39
N LYS A 161 -24.91 -12.50 -2.16
CA LYS A 161 -25.80 -13.50 -1.57
C LYS A 161 -27.18 -13.40 -2.19
#